data_cb3e40ad7a44d5f0d5600d382fb05675
#
_entry.id   cb3e40ad7a44d5f0d5600d382fb05675
#
_cell.length_a   1.000
_cell.length_b   1.000
_cell.length_c   1.000
_cell.angle_alpha   90.00
_cell.angle_beta   90.00
_cell.angle_gamma   90.00
#
_symmetry.space_group_name_H-M   'P 1'
#
loop_
_entity.id
_entity.type
_entity.pdbx_description
1 polymer ?
#
loop_
_entity_poly.entity_id
_entity_poly.type
_entity_poly.pdbx_seq_one_letter_code
_entity_poly.pdbx_strand_id
1 'polypeptide(L)'
;MDFMNPDVCMFFDPHPAALPLYEAFAGMMAERFPETRVRVQKTQITFSNRRVYACVSPLRVKRKAELPEAWFTLTLGLPYPLESPRVAAKVEPHPGRWTTHIVIRDPSELDAELFSWVDQAYAFAESKTCGSVSK
;
A
#
# COMPACT_ATOMS: atom_id res chain seq x y z
N MET A 1 -3.90 -5.70 16.39
CA MET A 1 -3.87 -5.37 15.14
C MET A 1 -4.76 -4.27 14.75
N ASP A 2 -4.19 -3.29 14.27
CA ASP A 2 -4.89 -2.03 14.22
C ASP A 2 -5.04 -1.44 12.85
N PHE A 3 -5.43 -2.30 11.90
CA PHE A 3 -5.71 -1.79 10.57
C PHE A 3 -6.83 -0.75 10.60
N MET A 4 -7.70 -0.80 11.62
CA MET A 4 -8.80 0.14 11.76
C MET A 4 -8.81 0.82 13.12
N ASN A 5 -7.65 1.32 13.57
CA ASN A 5 -7.63 2.05 14.82
C ASN A 5 -8.29 3.43 14.64
N PRO A 6 -8.62 4.12 15.73
CA PRO A 6 -9.34 5.40 15.64
C PRO A 6 -8.66 6.45 14.77
N ASP A 7 -7.33 6.41 14.69
CA ASP A 7 -6.60 7.40 13.89
C ASP A 7 -6.88 7.28 12.40
N VAL A 8 -7.34 6.10 11.96
CA VAL A 8 -7.67 5.88 10.56
C VAL A 8 -8.81 6.79 10.14
N CYS A 9 -9.84 6.92 10.97
CA CYS A 9 -10.96 7.79 10.65
C CYS A 9 -10.51 9.23 10.50
N MET A 10 -9.60 9.67 11.37
CA MET A 10 -9.07 11.03 11.29
C MET A 10 -8.23 11.22 10.03
N PHE A 11 -7.48 10.18 9.66
CA PHE A 11 -6.66 10.22 8.46
C PHE A 11 -7.52 10.46 7.21
N PHE A 12 -8.69 9.81 7.15
CA PHE A 12 -9.57 9.93 6.00
C PHE A 12 -10.57 11.06 6.11
N ASP A 13 -10.50 11.87 7.16
CA ASP A 13 -11.44 12.97 7.33
C ASP A 13 -11.49 13.91 6.11
N PRO A 14 -10.36 14.28 5.49
CA PRO A 14 -10.41 15.12 4.28
C PRO A 14 -10.95 14.38 3.06
N HIS A 15 -11.01 13.05 3.09
CA HIS A 15 -11.46 12.23 1.98
C HIS A 15 -12.36 11.11 2.48
N PRO A 16 -13.51 11.47 3.07
CA PRO A 16 -14.33 10.46 3.73
C PRO A 16 -14.87 9.37 2.79
N ALA A 17 -15.01 9.69 1.50
CA ALA A 17 -15.49 8.69 0.55
C ALA A 17 -14.53 7.51 0.38
N ALA A 18 -13.26 7.71 0.70
CA ALA A 18 -12.26 6.64 0.57
C ALA A 18 -12.27 5.68 1.75
N LEU A 19 -12.88 6.06 2.86
CA LEU A 19 -12.83 5.23 4.07
C LEU A 19 -13.45 3.84 3.87
N PRO A 20 -14.65 3.70 3.27
CA PRO A 20 -15.19 2.35 3.06
C PRO A 20 -14.29 1.49 2.17
N LEU A 21 -13.65 2.11 1.20
CA LEU A 21 -12.74 1.38 0.32
C LEU A 21 -11.51 0.91 1.10
N TYR A 22 -10.99 1.76 1.97
CA TYR A 22 -9.88 1.38 2.83
C TYR A 22 -10.31 0.26 3.80
N GLU A 23 -11.53 0.34 4.33
CA GLU A 23 -12.02 -0.69 5.24
C GLU A 23 -12.03 -2.06 4.60
N ALA A 24 -12.43 -2.13 3.33
CA ALA A 24 -12.42 -3.40 2.61
C ALA A 24 -10.98 -3.91 2.46
N PHE A 25 -10.07 -3.03 2.11
CA PHE A 25 -8.66 -3.38 2.00
C PHE A 25 -8.10 -3.85 3.34
N ALA A 26 -8.38 -3.11 4.39
CA ALA A 26 -7.86 -3.42 5.73
C ALA A 26 -8.35 -4.77 6.23
N GLY A 27 -9.61 -5.11 5.94
CA GLY A 27 -10.15 -6.40 6.34
C GLY A 27 -9.40 -7.55 5.69
N MET A 28 -9.09 -7.41 4.40
CA MET A 28 -8.34 -8.43 3.69
C MET A 28 -6.90 -8.52 4.18
N MET A 29 -6.31 -7.37 4.48
CA MET A 29 -4.94 -7.34 5.01
C MET A 29 -4.87 -8.01 6.38
N ALA A 30 -5.87 -7.78 7.22
CA ALA A 30 -5.88 -8.38 8.55
C ALA A 30 -5.94 -9.90 8.49
N GLU A 31 -6.65 -10.43 7.48
CA GLU A 31 -6.74 -11.88 7.31
C GLU A 31 -5.45 -12.47 6.76
N ARG A 32 -4.82 -11.77 5.82
CA ARG A 32 -3.65 -12.31 5.12
C ARG A 32 -2.35 -12.06 5.85
N PHE A 33 -2.26 -10.94 6.55
CA PHE A 33 -1.00 -10.51 7.17
C PHE A 33 -1.23 -10.05 8.60
N PRO A 34 -1.69 -10.96 9.48
CA PRO A 34 -2.09 -10.57 10.85
C PRO A 34 -0.93 -10.07 11.72
N GLU A 35 0.31 -10.33 11.32
CA GLU A 35 1.47 -9.89 12.08
C GLU A 35 1.94 -8.48 11.71
N THR A 36 1.20 -7.81 10.85
CA THR A 36 1.58 -6.49 10.37
C THR A 36 1.42 -5.43 11.45
N ARG A 37 2.39 -4.55 11.53
CA ARG A 37 2.28 -3.35 12.36
C ARG A 37 1.73 -2.22 11.49
N VAL A 38 0.70 -1.56 11.97
CA VAL A 38 0.06 -0.47 11.25
C VAL A 38 0.36 0.83 11.97
N ARG A 39 0.83 1.81 11.22
CA ARG A 39 1.14 3.11 11.79
C ARG A 39 0.48 4.19 10.96
N VAL A 40 -0.43 4.93 11.60
CA VAL A 40 -1.13 6.03 10.93
C VAL A 40 -0.31 7.29 11.14
N GLN A 41 0.14 7.87 10.03
CA GLN A 41 0.91 9.10 10.05
C GLN A 41 0.10 10.20 9.39
N LYS A 42 0.64 11.41 9.40
CA LYS A 42 -0.09 12.55 8.88
C LYS A 42 -0.44 12.40 7.40
N THR A 43 0.49 11.87 6.61
CA THR A 43 0.32 11.81 5.16
C THR A 43 0.16 10.40 4.62
N GLN A 44 0.26 9.39 5.45
CA GLN A 44 0.15 8.00 4.98
C GLN A 44 -0.07 7.05 6.13
N ILE A 45 -0.59 5.87 5.79
CA ILE A 45 -0.72 4.76 6.73
C ILE A 45 0.29 3.72 6.27
N THR A 46 1.24 3.36 7.14
CA THR A 46 2.28 2.41 6.76
C THR A 46 2.01 1.04 7.37
N PHE A 47 2.36 0.01 6.59
CA PHE A 47 2.23 -1.38 6.99
C PHE A 47 3.62 -2.00 6.96
N SER A 48 4.03 -2.57 8.08
CA SER A 48 5.38 -3.12 8.16
C SER A 48 5.41 -4.46 8.87
N ASN A 49 6.39 -5.26 8.49
CA ASN A 49 6.75 -6.44 9.23
C ASN A 49 8.14 -6.15 9.80
N ARG A 50 9.19 -6.60 9.18
CA ARG A 50 10.54 -6.21 9.55
C ARG A 50 10.84 -4.79 9.06
N ARG A 51 10.24 -4.42 7.92
CA ARG A 51 10.35 -3.10 7.31
C ARG A 51 8.99 -2.71 6.77
N VAL A 52 8.87 -1.46 6.35
CA VAL A 52 7.64 -1.03 5.68
C VAL A 52 7.58 -1.74 4.33
N TYR A 53 6.47 -2.44 4.08
CA TYR A 53 6.28 -3.13 2.81
C TYR A 53 5.18 -2.49 1.97
N ALA A 54 4.33 -1.71 2.59
CA ALA A 54 3.23 -1.07 1.87
C ALA A 54 2.79 0.18 2.61
N CYS A 55 2.18 1.09 1.89
CA CYS A 55 1.50 2.20 2.53
C CYS A 55 0.31 2.65 1.71
N VAL A 56 -0.63 3.28 2.39
CA VAL A 56 -1.83 3.86 1.80
C VAL A 56 -1.75 5.36 1.99
N SER A 57 -2.02 6.10 0.92
CA SER A 57 -1.95 7.56 1.01
C SER A 57 -2.88 8.20 -0.01
N PRO A 58 -3.18 9.50 0.16
CA PRO A 58 -3.91 10.24 -0.85
C PRO A 58 -2.98 10.82 -1.92
N LEU A 59 -1.80 10.24 -2.07
CA LEU A 59 -0.84 10.70 -3.08
C LEU A 59 -1.46 10.62 -4.46
N ARG A 60 -1.51 11.74 -5.16
CA ARG A 60 -2.15 11.80 -6.45
C ARG A 60 -1.13 11.57 -7.54
N VAL A 61 -1.13 10.37 -8.12
CA VAL A 61 -0.24 10.01 -9.22
C VAL A 61 -0.94 10.04 -10.56
N LYS A 62 -2.24 10.38 -10.56
CA LYS A 62 -3.02 10.59 -11.76
C LYS A 62 -3.68 11.95 -11.66
N ARG A 63 -4.10 12.49 -12.81
CA ARG A 63 -4.77 13.78 -12.79
C ARG A 63 -6.10 13.67 -12.07
N LYS A 64 -6.48 14.76 -11.40
CA LYS A 64 -7.71 14.78 -10.62
C LYS A 64 -8.92 14.35 -11.46
N ALA A 65 -8.95 14.75 -12.72
CA ALA A 65 -10.07 14.41 -13.60
C ALA A 65 -10.18 12.91 -13.85
N GLU A 66 -9.10 12.15 -13.62
CA GLU A 66 -9.09 10.72 -13.84
C GLU A 66 -9.43 9.92 -12.58
N LEU A 67 -9.67 10.61 -11.46
CA LEU A 67 -9.90 9.95 -10.18
C LEU A 67 -11.35 10.10 -9.76
N PRO A 68 -11.99 9.01 -9.30
CA PRO A 68 -13.33 9.10 -8.76
C PRO A 68 -13.31 9.76 -7.39
N GLU A 69 -14.45 9.88 -6.77
CA GLU A 69 -14.52 10.45 -5.43
C GLU A 69 -13.85 9.56 -4.41
N ALA A 70 -14.00 8.26 -4.55
CA ALA A 70 -13.41 7.29 -3.60
C ALA A 70 -12.19 6.64 -4.23
N TRP A 71 -11.01 6.89 -3.65
CA TRP A 71 -9.78 6.27 -4.12
C TRP A 71 -8.68 6.47 -3.07
N PHE A 72 -7.67 5.62 -3.16
CA PHE A 72 -6.42 5.86 -2.44
C PHE A 72 -5.29 5.25 -3.27
N THR A 73 -4.06 5.66 -2.96
CA THR A 73 -2.89 5.11 -3.62
C THR A 73 -2.25 4.09 -2.69
N LEU A 74 -2.09 2.87 -3.20
CA LEU A 74 -1.38 1.81 -2.50
C LEU A 74 0.04 1.81 -3.04
N THR A 75 1.02 1.92 -2.14
CA THR A 75 2.43 1.93 -2.50
C THR A 75 3.07 0.66 -1.97
N LEU A 76 3.76 -0.06 -2.85
CA LEU A 76 4.42 -1.32 -2.50
C LEU A 76 5.91 -1.21 -2.74
N GLY A 77 6.70 -1.83 -1.86
CA GLY A 77 8.15 -1.93 -2.07
C GLY A 77 8.47 -3.29 -2.66
N LEU A 78 8.97 -3.31 -3.88
CA LEU A 78 9.26 -4.53 -4.62
C LEU A 78 10.73 -4.58 -5.04
N PRO A 79 11.27 -5.79 -5.26
CA PRO A 79 12.67 -5.93 -5.70
C PRO A 79 12.83 -5.79 -7.21
N TYR A 80 11.76 -5.48 -7.93
CA TYR A 80 11.79 -5.37 -9.39
C TYR A 80 10.74 -4.37 -9.84
N PRO A 81 10.89 -3.82 -11.06
CA PRO A 81 9.87 -2.92 -11.61
C PRO A 81 8.67 -3.75 -12.09
N LEU A 82 7.55 -3.58 -11.43
CA LEU A 82 6.34 -4.32 -11.77
C LEU A 82 5.77 -3.80 -13.08
N GLU A 83 5.56 -4.71 -14.04
CA GLU A 83 5.02 -4.35 -15.34
C GLU A 83 3.56 -4.74 -15.39
N SER A 84 2.69 -3.77 -15.31
CA SER A 84 1.25 -4.00 -15.35
C SER A 84 0.56 -2.68 -15.66
N PRO A 85 -0.55 -2.70 -16.44
CA PRO A 85 -1.31 -1.49 -16.67
C PRO A 85 -1.93 -0.93 -15.39
N ARG A 86 -1.97 -1.72 -14.32
CA ARG A 86 -2.48 -1.26 -13.04
C ARG A 86 -1.49 -0.40 -12.28
N VAL A 87 -0.22 -0.41 -12.67
CA VAL A 87 0.80 0.41 -12.02
C VAL A 87 0.69 1.83 -12.55
N ALA A 88 0.41 2.78 -11.66
CA ALA A 88 0.27 4.18 -12.04
C ALA A 88 1.62 4.88 -12.14
N ALA A 89 2.55 4.49 -11.27
CA ALA A 89 3.89 5.07 -11.28
C ALA A 89 4.84 4.14 -10.55
N LYS A 90 6.12 4.20 -10.90
CA LYS A 90 7.14 3.42 -10.20
C LYS A 90 8.46 4.16 -10.28
N VAL A 91 9.23 4.07 -9.18
CA VAL A 91 10.56 4.68 -9.12
C VAL A 91 11.50 3.73 -8.40
N GLU A 92 12.77 3.84 -8.70
CA GLU A 92 13.79 3.03 -8.06
C GLU A 92 14.68 3.93 -7.21
N PRO A 93 14.29 4.23 -5.96
CA PRO A 93 15.11 5.10 -5.11
C PRO A 93 16.46 4.52 -4.75
N HIS A 94 16.55 3.18 -4.75
CA HIS A 94 17.81 2.48 -4.50
C HIS A 94 17.89 1.30 -5.44
N PRO A 95 19.08 0.91 -5.88
CA PRO A 95 19.22 -0.25 -6.77
C PRO A 95 18.53 -1.49 -6.19
N GLY A 96 17.66 -2.09 -6.99
CA GLY A 96 16.95 -3.29 -6.58
C GLY A 96 15.79 -3.05 -5.63
N ARG A 97 15.44 -1.80 -5.39
CA ARG A 97 14.31 -1.47 -4.52
C ARG A 97 13.39 -0.51 -5.26
N TRP A 98 12.24 -1.02 -5.64
CA TRP A 98 11.28 -0.27 -6.43
C TRP A 98 10.08 0.13 -5.61
N THR A 99 9.73 1.40 -5.69
CA THR A 99 8.52 1.92 -5.08
C THR A 99 7.45 1.95 -6.17
N THR A 100 6.39 1.19 -5.97
CA THR A 100 5.35 0.99 -6.99
C THR A 100 4.03 1.54 -6.49
N HIS A 101 3.44 2.45 -7.25
CA HIS A 101 2.18 3.10 -6.87
C HIS A 101 1.04 2.57 -7.71
N ILE A 102 -0.02 2.12 -7.03
CA ILE A 102 -1.23 1.59 -7.67
C ILE A 102 -2.41 2.34 -7.10
N VAL A 103 -3.23 2.93 -7.96
CA VAL A 103 -4.43 3.63 -7.50
C VAL A 103 -5.56 2.61 -7.36
N ILE A 104 -6.16 2.57 -6.17
CA ILE A 104 -7.30 1.70 -5.89
C ILE A 104 -8.54 2.58 -5.91
N ARG A 105 -9.50 2.26 -6.77
CA ARG A 105 -10.70 3.07 -6.96
C ARG A 105 -11.99 2.32 -6.68
N ASP A 106 -11.89 0.99 -6.55
CA ASP A 106 -13.09 0.17 -6.40
C ASP A 106 -12.73 -1.11 -5.65
N PRO A 107 -13.65 -1.62 -4.80
CA PRO A 107 -13.36 -2.87 -4.08
C PRO A 107 -13.06 -4.06 -5.00
N SER A 108 -13.58 -4.05 -6.23
CA SER A 108 -13.29 -5.14 -7.16
C SER A 108 -11.82 -5.20 -7.56
N GLU A 109 -11.07 -4.13 -7.32
CA GLU A 109 -9.64 -4.12 -7.61
C GLU A 109 -8.83 -4.80 -6.50
N LEU A 110 -9.46 -5.12 -5.39
CA LEU A 110 -8.81 -5.82 -4.28
C LEU A 110 -8.91 -7.31 -4.55
N ASP A 111 -8.22 -7.77 -5.57
CA ASP A 111 -8.35 -9.14 -6.06
C ASP A 111 -7.08 -9.96 -5.82
N ALA A 112 -7.08 -11.21 -6.29
CA ALA A 112 -5.97 -12.10 -6.07
C ALA A 112 -4.67 -11.60 -6.70
N GLU A 113 -4.78 -10.96 -7.86
CA GLU A 113 -3.59 -10.42 -8.52
C GLU A 113 -2.95 -9.34 -7.65
N LEU A 114 -3.77 -8.40 -7.15
CA LEU A 114 -3.25 -7.34 -6.31
C LEU A 114 -2.56 -7.91 -5.08
N PHE A 115 -3.21 -8.85 -4.40
CA PHE A 115 -2.66 -9.39 -3.18
C PHE A 115 -1.46 -10.31 -3.43
N SER A 116 -1.30 -10.83 -4.65
CA SER A 116 -0.07 -11.54 -4.97
C SER A 116 1.11 -10.57 -4.97
N TRP A 117 0.89 -9.34 -5.41
CA TRP A 117 1.93 -8.32 -5.36
C TRP A 117 2.20 -7.87 -3.93
N VAL A 118 1.16 -7.77 -3.11
CA VAL A 118 1.33 -7.44 -1.70
C VAL A 118 2.12 -8.54 -1.00
N ASP A 119 1.84 -9.82 -1.32
CA ASP A 119 2.60 -10.95 -0.81
C ASP A 119 4.09 -10.81 -1.12
N GLN A 120 4.39 -10.41 -2.35
CA GLN A 120 5.78 -10.26 -2.77
C GLN A 120 6.46 -9.11 -2.03
N ALA A 121 5.73 -8.02 -1.84
CA ALA A 121 6.26 -6.89 -1.08
C ALA A 121 6.50 -7.28 0.37
N TYR A 122 5.60 -8.04 0.94
CA TYR A 122 5.71 -8.52 2.31
C TYR A 122 6.95 -9.41 2.46
N ALA A 123 7.12 -10.34 1.54
CA ALA A 123 8.26 -11.25 1.59
C ALA A 123 9.58 -10.49 1.40
N PHE A 124 9.57 -9.52 0.50
CA PHE A 124 10.78 -8.73 0.24
C PHE A 124 11.18 -7.93 1.47
N ALA A 125 10.20 -7.31 2.14
CA ALA A 125 10.49 -6.51 3.33
C ALA A 125 10.97 -7.38 4.49
N GLU A 126 10.53 -8.63 4.52
CA GLU A 126 10.92 -9.54 5.58
C GLU A 126 12.30 -10.15 5.34
N SER A 127 12.77 -10.11 4.10
CA SER A 127 14.03 -10.71 3.73
C SER A 127 15.21 -9.95 4.34
N LYS A 128 16.13 -10.68 4.95
CA LYS A 128 17.31 -10.07 5.53
C LYS A 128 18.27 -9.58 4.49
N THR A 129 18.32 -10.27 3.37
CA THR A 129 19.29 -9.92 2.34
C THR A 129 19.08 -8.55 1.79
N CYS A 130 17.86 -8.09 1.83
CA CYS A 130 17.60 -6.74 1.36
C CYS A 130 18.21 -5.72 2.25
N GLY A 131 18.37 -6.10 3.44
CA GLY A 131 18.95 -5.19 4.39
C GLY A 131 20.41 -5.13 4.30
N SER A 132 20.71 -5.95 4.26
CA SER A 132 21.95 -5.81 4.38
C SER A 132 22.82 -5.92 3.49
N VAL A 133 22.61 -6.24 3.37
CA VAL A 133 23.28 -6.26 2.83
C VAL A 133 23.91 -5.76 2.68
N SER A 134 24.07 -6.09 2.88
CA SER A 134 24.57 -5.87 2.90
C SER A 134 25.08 -5.59 2.96
N LYS A 135 25.21 -5.99 3.02
CA LYS A 135 25.73 -5.90 3.26
C LYS A 135 26.11 -5.50 3.37
#